data_ff53374f30fd72a08192d705cc583214
#
_entry.id   ff53374f30fd72a08192d705cc583214
#
_cell.length_a   1.000
_cell.length_b   1.000
_cell.length_c   1.000
_cell.angle_alpha   90.00
_cell.angle_beta   90.00
_cell.angle_gamma   90.00
#
_symmetry.space_group_name_H-M   'P 1'
#
loop_
_entity.id
_entity.type
_entity.pdbx_description
1 polymer ?
#
loop_
_entity_poly.entity_id
_entity_poly.type
_entity_poly.pdbx_seq_one_letter_code
_entity_poly.pdbx_strand_id
1 'polypeptide(L)'
;MLLPPLGKNGRDYALMSAEVLELRGDIDLNEKPKVAAQLEPLIERQITGIVIDLSHVPYVDSSGLAIFIDALQRVQQYGGRLALAGLQDNVRLVFQISKLDKVFKIFDDSQSALAAVTVKRQP
;
A
#
# COMPACT_ATOMS: atom_id res chain seq x y z
N MET A 1 -28.40 -6.85 3.88
CA MET A 1 -28.63 -5.48 4.01
C MET A 1 -28.27 -4.71 2.78
N LEU A 2 -29.06 -3.80 2.51
CA LEU A 2 -28.83 -3.04 1.36
C LEU A 2 -27.72 -2.08 1.56
N LEU A 3 -26.82 -2.08 0.64
CA LEU A 3 -25.80 -1.08 0.68
C LEU A 3 -26.43 0.27 0.47
N PRO A 4 -25.82 1.26 1.06
CA PRO A 4 -26.30 2.60 0.80
C PRO A 4 -26.30 2.85 -0.67
N PRO A 5 -27.16 3.69 -1.11
CA PRO A 5 -27.15 4.05 -2.49
C PRO A 5 -25.75 4.45 -2.86
N LEU A 6 -25.44 4.20 -4.04
CA LEU A 6 -24.12 4.52 -4.48
C LEU A 6 -23.95 6.00 -4.72
N GLY A 7 -24.78 6.78 -4.09
CA GLY A 7 -24.57 8.18 -4.09
C GLY A 7 -23.24 8.50 -3.49
N LYS A 8 -22.76 9.67 -3.69
CA LYS A 8 -21.39 10.00 -3.34
C LYS A 8 -21.07 9.74 -1.92
N ASN A 9 -21.90 10.17 -1.03
CA ASN A 9 -21.58 10.04 0.39
C ASN A 9 -21.73 8.62 0.87
N GLY A 10 -22.75 7.95 0.42
CA GLY A 10 -22.95 6.57 0.80
C GLY A 10 -21.83 5.69 0.28
N ARG A 11 -21.36 6.00 -0.90
CA ARG A 11 -20.29 5.23 -1.49
C ARG A 11 -18.99 5.38 -0.71
N ASP A 12 -18.70 6.57 -0.24
CA ASP A 12 -17.48 6.79 0.52
C ASP A 12 -17.45 5.92 1.76
N TYR A 13 -18.55 5.80 2.45
CA TYR A 13 -18.60 4.93 3.63
C TYR A 13 -18.64 3.47 3.25
N ALA A 14 -19.46 3.13 2.30
CA ALA A 14 -19.68 1.75 1.96
C ALA A 14 -18.45 1.08 1.41
N LEU A 15 -17.59 1.85 0.77
CA LEU A 15 -16.42 1.29 0.12
C LEU A 15 -15.13 1.53 0.88
N MET A 16 -15.20 2.16 2.05
CA MET A 16 -14.01 2.31 2.86
C MET A 16 -13.61 0.97 3.42
N SER A 17 -12.38 0.59 3.16
CA SER A 17 -11.81 -0.66 3.66
C SER A 17 -10.33 -0.44 3.86
N ALA A 18 -9.73 -1.27 4.69
CA ALA A 18 -8.30 -1.17 4.94
C ALA A 18 -7.75 -2.56 5.19
N GLU A 19 -6.60 -2.84 4.62
CA GLU A 19 -5.94 -4.12 4.80
C GLU A 19 -4.44 -3.92 4.89
N VAL A 20 -3.80 -4.78 5.66
CA VAL A 20 -2.36 -4.83 5.78
C VAL A 20 -1.88 -6.06 5.04
N LEU A 21 -0.97 -5.86 4.10
CA LEU A 21 -0.32 -6.95 3.40
C LEU A 21 1.11 -7.05 3.92
N GLU A 22 1.41 -8.15 4.58
CA GLU A 22 2.75 -8.37 5.10
C GLU A 22 3.55 -9.16 4.09
N LEU A 23 4.63 -8.57 3.62
CA LEU A 23 5.54 -9.24 2.68
C LEU A 23 6.74 -9.77 3.45
N ARG A 24 7.34 -10.84 2.95
CA ARG A 24 8.47 -11.49 3.60
C ARG A 24 9.54 -11.83 2.58
N GLY A 25 10.78 -11.71 3.01
CA GLY A 25 11.92 -12.07 2.18
C GLY A 25 12.30 -10.98 1.21
N ASP A 26 13.29 -11.27 0.40
CA ASP A 26 13.82 -10.29 -0.55
C ASP A 26 12.78 -10.01 -1.64
N ILE A 27 12.71 -8.75 -2.05
CA ILE A 27 11.84 -8.36 -3.14
C ILE A 27 12.71 -7.94 -4.30
N ASP A 28 12.99 -8.90 -5.16
CA ASP A 28 13.88 -8.73 -6.30
C ASP A 28 13.16 -9.20 -7.56
N LEU A 29 13.90 -9.23 -8.65
CA LEU A 29 13.33 -9.62 -9.93
C LEU A 29 12.72 -11.03 -9.90
N ASN A 30 13.33 -11.94 -9.16
CA ASN A 30 12.83 -13.31 -9.08
C ASN A 30 11.52 -13.39 -8.31
N GLU A 31 11.35 -12.55 -7.29
CA GLU A 31 10.14 -12.57 -6.46
C GLU A 31 9.04 -11.67 -7.00
N LYS A 32 9.33 -10.91 -8.04
CA LYS A 32 8.39 -9.94 -8.56
C LYS A 32 7.01 -10.54 -8.88
N PRO A 33 6.91 -11.67 -9.59
CA PRO A 33 5.58 -12.21 -9.87
C PRO A 33 4.79 -12.57 -8.62
N LYS A 34 5.49 -13.08 -7.60
CA LYS A 34 4.84 -13.48 -6.37
C LYS A 34 4.29 -12.26 -5.63
N VAL A 35 5.08 -11.20 -5.54
CA VAL A 35 4.64 -9.99 -4.86
C VAL A 35 3.49 -9.34 -5.60
N ALA A 36 3.59 -9.26 -6.92
CA ALA A 36 2.52 -8.70 -7.74
C ALA A 36 1.23 -9.49 -7.55
N ALA A 37 1.32 -10.82 -7.47
CA ALA A 37 0.16 -11.66 -7.28
C ALA A 37 -0.49 -11.43 -5.91
N GLN A 38 0.27 -11.06 -4.91
CA GLN A 38 -0.29 -10.77 -3.59
C GLN A 38 -0.99 -9.41 -3.56
N LEU A 39 -0.50 -8.45 -4.32
CA LEU A 39 -1.10 -7.12 -4.38
C LEU A 39 -2.33 -7.08 -5.28
N GLU A 40 -2.34 -7.88 -6.32
CA GLU A 40 -3.38 -7.79 -7.33
C GLU A 40 -4.81 -7.92 -6.78
N PRO A 41 -5.11 -8.89 -5.89
CA PRO A 41 -6.47 -8.99 -5.37
C PRO A 41 -6.93 -7.75 -4.61
N LEU A 42 -6.02 -7.11 -3.89
CA LEU A 42 -6.38 -5.90 -3.14
C LEU A 42 -6.73 -4.77 -4.09
N ILE A 43 -5.95 -4.64 -5.15
CA ILE A 43 -6.18 -3.58 -6.13
C ILE A 43 -7.45 -3.85 -6.92
N GLU A 44 -7.66 -5.10 -7.33
CA GLU A 44 -8.86 -5.46 -8.08
C GLU A 44 -10.13 -5.22 -7.27
N ARG A 45 -10.07 -5.48 -5.97
CA ARG A 45 -11.20 -5.23 -5.09
C ARG A 45 -11.31 -3.75 -4.71
N GLN A 46 -10.39 -2.92 -5.19
CA GLN A 46 -10.36 -1.49 -4.92
C GLN A 46 -10.39 -1.19 -3.43
N ILE A 47 -9.55 -1.91 -2.68
CA ILE A 47 -9.40 -1.64 -1.25
C ILE A 47 -8.92 -0.21 -1.09
N THR A 48 -9.61 0.57 -0.29
CA THR A 48 -9.36 2.00 -0.22
C THR A 48 -8.17 2.38 0.65
N GLY A 49 -7.78 1.52 1.58
CA GLY A 49 -6.58 1.77 2.38
C GLY A 49 -5.71 0.52 2.40
N ILE A 50 -4.53 0.60 1.82
CA ILE A 50 -3.61 -0.54 1.78
C ILE A 50 -2.33 -0.16 2.49
N VAL A 51 -1.92 -1.00 3.44
CA VAL A 51 -0.62 -0.89 4.09
C VAL A 51 0.22 -2.07 3.64
N ILE A 52 1.41 -1.79 3.15
CA ILE A 52 2.38 -2.84 2.85
C ILE A 52 3.40 -2.84 3.97
N ASP A 53 3.42 -3.93 4.73
CA ASP A 53 4.31 -4.08 5.87
C ASP A 53 5.58 -4.75 5.38
N LEU A 54 6.69 -4.04 5.48
CA LEU A 54 8.00 -4.49 5.01
C LEU A 54 8.94 -4.85 6.14
N SER A 55 8.40 -5.07 7.35
CA SER A 55 9.25 -5.34 8.51
C SER A 55 10.01 -6.66 8.38
N HIS A 56 9.56 -7.56 7.55
CA HIS A 56 10.23 -8.83 7.30
C HIS A 56 10.88 -8.88 5.91
N VAL A 57 11.16 -7.73 5.35
CA VAL A 57 11.78 -7.62 4.03
C VAL A 57 13.18 -7.03 4.21
N PRO A 58 14.21 -7.87 4.06
CA PRO A 58 15.58 -7.38 4.27
C PRO A 58 16.19 -6.68 3.06
N TYR A 59 15.58 -6.82 1.88
CA TYR A 59 16.20 -6.31 0.67
C TYR A 59 15.14 -6.01 -0.39
N VAL A 60 15.31 -4.89 -1.08
CA VAL A 60 14.46 -4.50 -2.19
C VAL A 60 15.36 -3.95 -3.29
N ASP A 61 15.21 -4.43 -4.51
CA ASP A 61 15.95 -3.88 -5.64
C ASP A 61 15.01 -3.03 -6.52
N SER A 62 15.52 -2.60 -7.66
CA SER A 62 14.74 -1.73 -8.54
C SER A 62 13.46 -2.39 -9.05
N SER A 63 13.46 -3.72 -9.19
CA SER A 63 12.25 -4.44 -9.60
C SER A 63 11.18 -4.34 -8.52
N GLY A 64 11.59 -4.45 -7.26
CA GLY A 64 10.67 -4.29 -6.14
C GLY A 64 10.12 -2.89 -6.05
N LEU A 65 10.99 -1.91 -6.24
CA LEU A 65 10.54 -0.51 -6.23
C LEU A 65 9.50 -0.27 -7.32
N ALA A 66 9.71 -0.86 -8.50
CA ALA A 66 8.76 -0.69 -9.59
C ALA A 66 7.39 -1.25 -9.24
N ILE A 67 7.35 -2.37 -8.53
CA ILE A 67 6.08 -2.96 -8.09
C ILE A 67 5.33 -1.99 -7.21
N PHE A 68 6.03 -1.38 -6.26
CA PHE A 68 5.39 -0.46 -5.32
C PHE A 68 4.91 0.80 -6.01
N ILE A 69 5.68 1.31 -6.97
CA ILE A 69 5.28 2.48 -7.74
C ILE A 69 4.02 2.16 -8.54
N ASP A 70 4.00 1.02 -9.22
CA ASP A 70 2.83 0.61 -9.97
C ASP A 70 1.60 0.48 -9.06
N ALA A 71 1.78 -0.15 -7.92
CA ALA A 71 0.68 -0.33 -6.97
C ALA A 71 0.15 1.02 -6.49
N LEU A 72 1.04 1.95 -6.17
CA LEU A 72 0.62 3.27 -5.72
C LEU A 72 -0.21 3.99 -6.78
N GLN A 73 0.25 3.95 -8.03
CA GLN A 73 -0.47 4.60 -9.11
C GLN A 73 -1.85 4.00 -9.31
N ARG A 74 -1.95 2.68 -9.26
CA ARG A 74 -3.22 2.01 -9.47
C ARG A 74 -4.20 2.26 -8.33
N VAL A 75 -3.69 2.27 -7.10
CA VAL A 75 -4.54 2.58 -5.94
C VAL A 75 -5.04 4.02 -6.00
N GLN A 76 -4.19 4.93 -6.40
CA GLN A 76 -4.59 6.33 -6.51
C GLN A 76 -5.65 6.54 -7.59
N GLN A 77 -5.63 5.73 -8.64
CA GLN A 77 -6.59 5.86 -9.72
C GLN A 77 -8.03 5.66 -9.25
N TYR A 78 -8.26 4.84 -8.24
CA TYR A 78 -9.62 4.66 -7.73
C TYR A 78 -9.85 5.43 -6.41
N GLY A 79 -8.93 6.34 -6.09
CA GLY A 79 -9.11 7.19 -4.91
C GLY A 79 -8.67 6.57 -3.61
N GLY A 80 -7.92 5.49 -3.67
CA GLY A 80 -7.41 4.83 -2.47
C GLY A 80 -6.12 5.45 -1.96
N ARG A 81 -5.65 4.91 -0.86
CA ARG A 81 -4.41 5.33 -0.22
C ARG A 81 -3.54 4.12 0.03
N LEU A 82 -2.27 4.27 -0.22
CA LEU A 82 -1.30 3.21 0.01
C LEU A 82 -0.18 3.76 0.88
N ALA A 83 0.19 3.00 1.91
CA ALA A 83 1.28 3.36 2.78
C ALA A 83 2.21 2.18 2.96
N LEU A 84 3.45 2.47 3.28
CA LEU A 84 4.45 1.47 3.60
C LEU A 84 4.78 1.57 5.08
N ALA A 85 5.15 0.45 5.69
CA ALA A 85 5.42 0.43 7.12
C ALA A 85 6.57 -0.50 7.46
N GLY A 86 7.30 -0.15 8.49
CA GLY A 86 8.27 -1.05 9.11
C GLY A 86 9.53 -1.29 8.31
N LEU A 87 9.92 -0.35 7.47
CA LEU A 87 11.10 -0.54 6.62
C LEU A 87 12.36 -0.76 7.46
N GLN A 88 13.10 -1.81 7.14
CA GLN A 88 14.42 -1.99 7.72
C GLN A 88 15.36 -0.92 7.19
N ASP A 89 16.44 -0.66 7.92
CA ASP A 89 17.31 0.48 7.60
C ASP A 89 17.83 0.47 6.19
N ASN A 90 18.28 -0.68 5.72
CA ASN A 90 18.83 -0.74 4.36
C ASN A 90 17.75 -0.56 3.29
N VAL A 91 16.54 -1.00 3.56
CA VAL A 91 15.43 -0.79 2.64
C VAL A 91 15.01 0.67 2.65
N ARG A 92 14.96 1.27 3.83
CA ARG A 92 14.65 2.69 3.95
C ARG A 92 15.67 3.53 3.18
N LEU A 93 16.96 3.14 3.26
CA LEU A 93 18.00 3.85 2.55
C LEU A 93 17.78 3.82 1.04
N VAL A 94 17.35 2.68 0.50
CA VAL A 94 17.06 2.57 -0.92
C VAL A 94 15.96 3.56 -1.32
N PHE A 95 14.91 3.68 -0.50
CA PHE A 95 13.85 4.64 -0.77
C PHE A 95 14.35 6.08 -0.69
N GLN A 96 15.24 6.35 0.26
CA GLN A 96 15.82 7.70 0.40
C GLN A 96 16.70 8.07 -0.78
N ILE A 97 17.57 7.16 -1.19
CA ILE A 97 18.49 7.42 -2.30
C ILE A 97 17.72 7.64 -3.60
N SER A 98 16.67 6.86 -3.81
CA SER A 98 15.86 6.99 -5.01
C SER A 98 14.82 8.10 -4.89
N LYS A 99 14.77 8.79 -3.76
CA LYS A 99 13.84 9.88 -3.47
C LYS A 99 12.38 9.44 -3.42
N LEU A 100 12.15 8.14 -3.29
CA LEU A 100 10.80 7.60 -3.19
C LEU A 100 10.21 7.80 -1.80
N ASP A 101 11.04 8.13 -0.81
CA ASP A 101 10.55 8.48 0.51
C ASP A 101 9.70 9.74 0.49
N LYS A 102 9.79 10.54 -0.58
CA LYS A 102 8.94 11.71 -0.76
C LYS A 102 7.65 11.40 -1.52
N VAL A 103 7.61 10.24 -2.14
CA VAL A 103 6.46 9.82 -2.93
C VAL A 103 5.54 8.94 -2.11
N PHE A 104 6.11 8.05 -1.31
CA PHE A 104 5.34 7.14 -0.48
C PHE A 104 5.18 7.68 0.93
N LYS A 105 4.04 7.39 1.53
CA LYS A 105 3.85 7.61 2.96
C LYS A 105 4.46 6.43 3.69
N ILE A 106 5.45 6.69 4.52
CA ILE A 106 6.20 5.64 5.21
C ILE A 106 6.05 5.83 6.71
N PHE A 107 5.67 4.76 7.39
CA PHE A 107 5.44 4.77 8.83
C PHE A 107 6.33 3.77 9.52
N ASP A 108 6.57 3.99 10.80
CA ASP A 108 7.43 3.09 11.57
C ASP A 108 6.81 1.72 11.79
N ASP A 109 5.49 1.66 11.86
CA ASP A 109 4.79 0.40 12.09
C ASP A 109 3.47 0.38 11.35
N SER A 110 2.90 -0.83 11.25
CA SER A 110 1.67 -1.04 10.51
C SER A 110 0.48 -0.37 11.18
N GLN A 111 0.47 -0.26 12.49
CA GLN A 111 -0.64 0.38 13.18
C GLN A 111 -0.76 1.85 12.81
N SER A 112 0.36 2.55 12.83
CA SER A 112 0.37 3.97 12.46
C SER A 112 -0.03 4.14 11.01
N ALA A 113 0.48 3.26 10.14
CA ALA A 113 0.15 3.32 8.73
C ALA A 113 -1.34 3.05 8.50
N LEU A 114 -1.87 2.05 9.19
CA LEU A 114 -3.26 1.69 9.04
C LEU A 114 -4.17 2.83 9.45
N ALA A 115 -3.86 3.49 10.54
CA ALA A 115 -4.63 4.65 10.99
C ALA A 115 -4.63 5.75 9.92
N ALA A 116 -3.50 5.95 9.26
CA ALA A 116 -3.39 7.00 8.25
C ALA A 116 -4.21 6.70 7.01
N VAL A 117 -4.26 5.42 6.59
CA VAL A 117 -4.99 5.07 5.36
C VAL A 117 -6.48 4.85 5.61
N THR A 118 -6.91 4.78 6.86
CA THR A 118 -8.33 4.64 7.18
C THR A 118 -8.98 5.94 7.60
N VAL A 119 -8.26 7.06 7.48
CA VAL A 119 -8.84 8.35 7.83
C VAL A 119 -10.03 8.61 6.93
N LYS A 120 -11.15 8.93 7.59
CA LYS A 120 -12.37 9.17 6.87
C LYS A 120 -12.30 10.48 6.13
N ARG A 121 -12.80 10.48 4.91
CA ARG A 121 -12.81 11.69 4.14
C ARG A 121 -13.79 12.68 4.72
N GLN A 122 -13.38 13.91 4.81
CA GLN A 122 -14.27 14.93 5.29
C GLN A 122 -15.27 15.32 4.24
N PRO A 123 -16.51 15.59 4.64
CA PRO A 123 -17.52 16.02 3.69
C PRO A 123 -17.16 17.33 3.02
#